data_50f46f25f52c4d91ef6e16f8533ffee5
#
_entry.id   50f46f25f52c4d91ef6e16f8533ffee5
#
_cell.length_a   1.000
_cell.length_b   1.000
_cell.length_c   1.000
_cell.angle_alpha   90.00
_cell.angle_beta   90.00
_cell.angle_gamma   90.00
#
_symmetry.space_group_name_H-M   'P 1'
#
loop_
_entity.id
_entity.type
_entity.pdbx_description
1 polymer ?
#
loop_
_entity_poly.entity_id
_entity_poly.type
_entity_poly.pdbx_seq_one_letter_code
_entity_poly.pdbx_strand_id
1 'polypeptide(L)'
;GVLMIPERRLFVGRLDGIIAASAQLVRPPRNNEAQAHSAQLTTSFVAPWARGHGLAKMLTLAVENAAREAGFRVLNLDVRETMGAAIQLYHSLGYKHFGTHPHYARVDGRYVAGLYFSKLLDEAAEPEETA
;
A
#
# COMPACT_ATOMS: atom_id res chain seq x y z
N GLY A 1 -22.68 7.79 -20.12
CA GLY A 1 -21.49 8.52 -19.82
C GLY A 1 -20.34 7.63 -19.48
N VAL A 2 -19.22 8.22 -19.48
CA VAL A 2 -18.01 7.49 -19.19
C VAL A 2 -17.75 7.51 -17.71
N LEU A 3 -17.53 6.36 -17.16
CA LEU A 3 -17.18 6.30 -15.75
C LEU A 3 -15.71 6.55 -15.58
N MET A 4 -15.38 7.50 -14.73
CA MET A 4 -13.99 7.80 -14.44
C MET A 4 -13.57 7.04 -13.21
N ILE A 5 -13.47 5.74 -13.34
CA ILE A 5 -13.09 4.89 -12.22
C ILE A 5 -11.59 4.74 -12.22
N PRO A 6 -10.93 5.00 -11.10
CA PRO A 6 -9.49 4.80 -11.02
C PRO A 6 -9.15 3.36 -11.36
N GLU A 7 -8.09 3.19 -12.12
CA GLU A 7 -7.67 1.85 -12.46
C GLU A 7 -7.19 1.13 -11.20
N ARG A 8 -7.69 -0.05 -10.98
CA ARG A 8 -7.32 -0.84 -9.82
C ARG A 8 -6.89 -2.21 -10.24
N ARG A 9 -5.92 -2.76 -9.55
CA ARG A 9 -5.47 -4.11 -9.79
C ARG A 9 -5.46 -4.84 -8.45
N LEU A 10 -6.21 -5.95 -8.39
CA LEU A 10 -6.35 -6.70 -7.17
C LEU A 10 -5.33 -7.82 -7.11
N PHE A 11 -4.68 -7.96 -5.98
CA PHE A 11 -3.73 -9.04 -5.71
C PHE A 11 -4.30 -9.86 -4.56
N VAL A 12 -4.28 -11.18 -4.70
CA VAL A 12 -4.79 -12.05 -3.65
C VAL A 12 -3.71 -13.03 -3.23
N GLY A 13 -3.71 -13.36 -1.96
CA GLY A 13 -2.84 -14.38 -1.39
C GLY A 13 -3.68 -15.57 -1.01
N ARG A 14 -3.23 -16.78 -1.37
CA ARG A 14 -3.96 -18.00 -1.06
C ARG A 14 -3.17 -18.87 -0.11
N LEU A 15 -3.89 -19.53 0.77
CA LEU A 15 -3.33 -20.59 1.61
C LEU A 15 -4.21 -21.80 1.40
N ASP A 16 -3.58 -22.91 1.00
CA ASP A 16 -4.30 -24.16 0.75
C ASP A 16 -5.46 -23.96 -0.21
N GLY A 17 -5.24 -23.13 -1.23
CA GLY A 17 -6.24 -22.90 -2.27
C GLY A 17 -7.34 -21.91 -1.91
N ILE A 18 -7.32 -21.37 -0.68
CA ILE A 18 -8.37 -20.46 -0.23
C ILE A 18 -7.78 -19.03 -0.18
N ILE A 19 -8.56 -18.07 -0.63
CA ILE A 19 -8.12 -16.67 -0.58
C ILE A 19 -8.05 -16.25 0.86
N ALA A 20 -6.85 -15.87 1.29
CA ALA A 20 -6.58 -15.55 2.68
C ALA A 20 -6.21 -14.09 2.89
N ALA A 21 -5.89 -13.38 1.84
CA ALA A 21 -5.49 -11.98 1.95
C ALA A 21 -5.65 -11.28 0.61
N SER A 22 -5.77 -9.96 0.63
CA SER A 22 -5.85 -9.19 -0.61
C SER A 22 -5.26 -7.80 -0.42
N ALA A 23 -4.80 -7.24 -1.53
CA ALA A 23 -4.31 -5.87 -1.59
C ALA A 23 -4.60 -5.35 -3.00
N GLN A 24 -4.63 -4.03 -3.14
CA GLN A 24 -4.91 -3.42 -4.44
C GLN A 24 -3.87 -2.37 -4.76
N LEU A 25 -3.54 -2.29 -6.04
CA LEU A 25 -2.78 -1.18 -6.59
C LEU A 25 -3.77 -0.23 -7.25
N VAL A 26 -3.79 1.02 -6.82
CA VAL A 26 -4.69 2.02 -7.35
C VAL A 26 -3.87 3.07 -8.07
N ARG A 27 -4.20 3.31 -9.33
CA ARG A 27 -3.51 4.30 -10.14
C ARG A 27 -4.14 5.67 -9.99
N PRO A 28 -3.37 6.73 -10.18
CA PRO A 28 -3.95 8.08 -10.11
C PRO A 28 -4.88 8.33 -11.29
N PRO A 29 -5.78 9.33 -11.19
CA PRO A 29 -6.61 9.69 -12.32
C PRO A 29 -5.76 10.10 -13.51
N ARG A 30 -6.20 9.75 -14.71
CA ARG A 30 -5.41 10.00 -15.91
C ARG A 30 -5.15 11.46 -16.18
N ASN A 31 -6.05 12.33 -15.74
CA ASN A 31 -5.88 13.73 -16.03
C ASN A 31 -5.07 14.46 -14.96
N ASN A 32 -4.46 13.77 -14.06
CA ASN A 32 -3.67 14.40 -13.01
C ASN A 32 -2.19 14.14 -13.29
N GLU A 33 -1.63 14.93 -14.19
CA GLU A 33 -0.25 14.72 -14.60
C GLU A 33 0.75 14.95 -13.50
N ALA A 34 0.44 15.86 -12.59
CA ALA A 34 1.37 16.17 -11.52
C ALA A 34 1.59 14.99 -10.59
N GLN A 35 0.64 14.09 -10.50
CA GLN A 35 0.75 12.91 -9.64
C GLN A 35 0.82 11.62 -10.43
N ALA A 36 1.10 11.69 -11.71
CA ALA A 36 1.12 10.51 -12.56
C ALA A 36 2.23 9.53 -12.18
N HIS A 37 3.23 9.98 -11.42
CA HIS A 37 4.35 9.13 -11.00
C HIS A 37 4.04 8.31 -9.76
N SER A 38 2.91 8.52 -9.11
CA SER A 38 2.64 7.86 -7.84
C SER A 38 1.38 7.03 -7.91
N ALA A 39 1.41 5.89 -7.25
CA ALA A 39 0.28 5.00 -7.14
C ALA A 39 0.01 4.75 -5.66
N GLN A 40 -1.10 4.11 -5.37
CA GLN A 40 -1.52 3.88 -4.00
C GLN A 40 -1.70 2.39 -3.76
N LEU A 41 -1.22 1.94 -2.63
CA LEU A 41 -1.48 0.59 -2.14
C LEU A 41 -2.64 0.66 -1.16
N THR A 42 -3.69 -0.09 -1.40
CA THR A 42 -4.75 -0.23 -0.42
C THR A 42 -4.81 -1.69 -0.01
N THR A 43 -4.90 -1.93 1.29
CA THR A 43 -4.93 -3.29 1.79
C THR A 43 -6.35 -3.61 2.19
N SER A 44 -6.88 -4.70 1.66
CA SER A 44 -8.22 -5.09 2.02
C SER A 44 -8.23 -5.84 3.33
N PHE A 45 -7.46 -6.93 3.40
CA PHE A 45 -7.44 -7.68 4.66
C PHE A 45 -6.45 -8.82 4.59
N VAL A 46 -6.14 -9.37 5.77
CA VAL A 46 -5.52 -10.68 5.92
C VAL A 46 -6.43 -11.42 6.89
N ALA A 47 -6.91 -12.60 6.49
CA ALA A 47 -7.81 -13.36 7.34
C ALA A 47 -7.11 -13.73 8.65
N PRO A 48 -7.80 -13.66 9.77
CA PRO A 48 -7.16 -13.93 11.06
C PRO A 48 -6.47 -15.30 11.12
N TRP A 49 -7.08 -16.32 10.53
CA TRP A 49 -6.50 -17.66 10.55
C TRP A 49 -5.27 -17.78 9.65
N ALA A 50 -5.02 -16.80 8.81
CA ALA A 50 -3.89 -16.82 7.90
C ALA A 50 -2.74 -15.92 8.34
N ARG A 51 -2.88 -15.26 9.47
CA ARG A 51 -1.83 -14.38 9.94
C ARG A 51 -0.61 -15.20 10.35
N GLY A 52 0.56 -14.57 10.23
CA GLY A 52 1.79 -15.27 10.57
C GLY A 52 2.41 -16.05 9.42
N HIS A 53 1.80 -16.03 8.23
CA HIS A 53 2.31 -16.75 7.08
C HIS A 53 3.01 -15.84 6.07
N GLY A 54 3.21 -14.58 6.41
CA GLY A 54 3.93 -13.67 5.52
C GLY A 54 3.13 -13.16 4.34
N LEU A 55 1.81 -13.33 4.35
CA LEU A 55 0.99 -12.94 3.20
C LEU A 55 0.99 -11.44 2.97
N ALA A 56 0.94 -10.64 4.04
CA ALA A 56 0.95 -9.20 3.89
C ALA A 56 2.23 -8.72 3.22
N LYS A 57 3.37 -9.30 3.61
CA LYS A 57 4.64 -8.95 3.00
C LYS A 57 4.67 -9.36 1.54
N MET A 58 4.23 -10.58 1.24
CA MET A 58 4.20 -11.05 -0.13
C MET A 58 3.35 -10.16 -1.02
N LEU A 59 2.16 -9.78 -0.54
CA LEU A 59 1.28 -8.93 -1.31
C LEU A 59 1.86 -7.54 -1.51
N THR A 60 2.45 -6.98 -0.47
CA THR A 60 3.05 -5.65 -0.58
C THR A 60 4.16 -5.66 -1.62
N LEU A 61 5.01 -6.69 -1.60
CA LEU A 61 6.09 -6.79 -2.59
C LEU A 61 5.54 -6.99 -4.00
N ALA A 62 4.46 -7.76 -4.15
CA ALA A 62 3.84 -7.95 -5.46
C ALA A 62 3.28 -6.64 -5.99
N VAL A 63 2.67 -5.83 -5.13
CA VAL A 63 2.15 -4.53 -5.54
C VAL A 63 3.29 -3.60 -5.91
N GLU A 64 4.40 -3.61 -5.16
CA GLU A 64 5.56 -2.80 -5.50
C GLU A 64 6.11 -3.16 -6.86
N ASN A 65 6.24 -4.46 -7.13
CA ASN A 65 6.78 -4.89 -8.42
C ASN A 65 5.85 -4.49 -9.56
N ALA A 66 4.54 -4.66 -9.38
CA ALA A 66 3.59 -4.26 -10.40
C ALA A 66 3.64 -2.75 -10.65
N ALA A 67 3.80 -1.97 -9.59
CA ALA A 67 3.89 -0.52 -9.73
C ALA A 67 5.16 -0.12 -10.49
N ARG A 68 6.29 -0.77 -10.18
CA ARG A 68 7.52 -0.50 -10.92
C ARG A 68 7.38 -0.84 -12.39
N GLU A 69 6.79 -1.99 -12.68
CA GLU A 69 6.61 -2.41 -14.07
C GLU A 69 5.69 -1.49 -14.83
N ALA A 70 4.74 -0.88 -14.15
CA ALA A 70 3.84 0.09 -14.76
C ALA A 70 4.45 1.48 -14.88
N GLY A 71 5.68 1.68 -14.38
CA GLY A 71 6.36 2.95 -14.50
C GLY A 71 6.16 3.90 -13.33
N PHE A 72 5.49 3.47 -12.28
CA PHE A 72 5.32 4.33 -11.12
C PHE A 72 6.59 4.37 -10.29
N ARG A 73 6.90 5.54 -9.74
CA ARG A 73 8.12 5.75 -8.99
C ARG A 73 7.88 5.93 -7.51
N VAL A 74 6.64 6.11 -7.11
CA VAL A 74 6.27 6.33 -5.71
C VAL A 74 5.07 5.47 -5.40
N LEU A 75 5.09 4.83 -4.25
CA LEU A 75 3.93 4.08 -3.75
C LEU A 75 3.56 4.64 -2.38
N ASN A 76 2.31 5.04 -2.25
CA ASN A 76 1.78 5.60 -1.02
C ASN A 76 0.77 4.66 -0.41
N LEU A 77 0.66 4.70 0.91
CA LEU A 77 -0.35 3.94 1.63
C LEU A 77 -0.71 4.62 2.92
N ASP A 78 -1.84 4.23 3.47
CA ASP A 78 -2.23 4.70 4.79
C ASP A 78 -2.74 3.53 5.61
N VAL A 79 -2.66 3.64 6.92
CA VAL A 79 -3.00 2.55 7.82
C VAL A 79 -3.40 3.14 9.17
N ARG A 80 -4.37 2.52 9.82
CA ARG A 80 -4.78 2.97 11.16
C ARG A 80 -3.66 2.73 12.16
N GLU A 81 -3.53 3.67 13.10
CA GLU A 81 -2.45 3.58 14.08
C GLU A 81 -2.53 2.32 14.94
N THR A 82 -3.69 1.69 15.03
CA THR A 82 -3.86 0.48 15.83
C THR A 82 -3.33 -0.77 15.14
N MET A 83 -2.92 -0.65 13.89
CA MET A 83 -2.46 -1.80 13.13
C MET A 83 -0.94 -1.95 13.26
N GLY A 84 -0.51 -2.29 14.46
CA GLY A 84 0.94 -2.30 14.78
C GLY A 84 1.77 -3.23 13.92
N ALA A 85 1.26 -4.41 13.62
CA ALA A 85 2.02 -5.36 12.79
C ALA A 85 2.21 -4.83 11.38
N ALA A 86 1.17 -4.19 10.82
CA ALA A 86 1.28 -3.60 9.49
C ALA A 86 2.26 -2.45 9.48
N ILE A 87 2.22 -1.60 10.50
CA ILE A 87 3.14 -0.48 10.62
C ILE A 87 4.58 -0.97 10.65
N GLN A 88 4.85 -2.00 11.45
CA GLN A 88 6.19 -2.55 11.50
C GLN A 88 6.63 -3.13 10.17
N LEU A 89 5.71 -3.80 9.47
CA LEU A 89 6.01 -4.34 8.16
C LEU A 89 6.41 -3.22 7.19
N TYR A 90 5.63 -2.15 7.14
CA TYR A 90 5.92 -1.06 6.20
C TYR A 90 7.24 -0.40 6.53
N HIS A 91 7.54 -0.19 7.81
CA HIS A 91 8.86 0.33 8.19
C HIS A 91 9.97 -0.60 7.72
N SER A 92 9.79 -1.90 7.90
CA SER A 92 10.83 -2.87 7.51
C SER A 92 11.04 -2.90 6.00
N LEU A 93 10.02 -2.54 5.23
CA LEU A 93 10.13 -2.52 3.78
C LEU A 93 10.59 -1.16 3.23
N GLY A 94 10.89 -0.22 4.11
CA GLY A 94 11.45 1.05 3.67
C GLY A 94 10.47 2.18 3.49
N TYR A 95 9.21 1.99 3.89
CA TYR A 95 8.23 3.07 3.83
C TYR A 95 8.50 4.07 4.93
N LYS A 96 8.28 5.35 4.61
CA LYS A 96 8.52 6.43 5.57
C LYS A 96 7.21 7.09 5.94
N HIS A 97 7.02 7.31 7.23
CA HIS A 97 5.85 7.97 7.76
C HIS A 97 5.98 9.47 7.50
N PHE A 98 4.99 10.06 6.83
CA PHE A 98 5.09 11.48 6.50
C PHE A 98 3.91 12.30 7.00
N GLY A 99 2.90 11.68 7.57
CA GLY A 99 1.76 12.44 8.06
C GLY A 99 0.83 11.60 8.88
N THR A 100 -0.03 12.28 9.64
CA THR A 100 -1.00 11.64 10.51
C THR A 100 -2.31 12.40 10.42
N HIS A 101 -3.41 11.67 10.23
CA HIS A 101 -4.74 12.25 10.25
C HIS A 101 -5.41 11.81 11.55
N PRO A 102 -5.64 12.74 12.49
CA PRO A 102 -6.17 12.34 13.81
C PRO A 102 -7.58 11.79 13.79
N HIS A 103 -8.35 12.11 12.78
CA HIS A 103 -9.74 11.65 12.67
C HIS A 103 -9.93 10.75 11.45
N TYR A 104 -8.95 9.89 11.21
CA TYR A 104 -8.91 9.06 10.02
C TYR A 104 -10.04 8.05 9.96
N ALA A 105 -10.37 7.44 11.09
CA ALA A 105 -11.41 6.43 11.15
C ALA A 105 -12.15 6.57 12.45
N ARG A 106 -13.37 6.05 12.51
CA ARG A 106 -14.15 6.01 13.73
C ARG A 106 -14.50 4.56 14.02
N VAL A 107 -14.03 4.09 15.17
CA VAL A 107 -14.20 2.69 15.56
C VAL A 107 -14.79 2.69 16.96
N ASP A 108 -15.95 2.04 17.13
CA ASP A 108 -16.62 1.95 18.42
C ASP A 108 -16.82 3.32 19.06
N GLY A 109 -17.20 4.30 18.25
CA GLY A 109 -17.50 5.63 18.73
C GLY A 109 -16.28 6.49 19.01
N ARG A 110 -15.08 6.00 18.76
CA ARG A 110 -13.85 6.76 19.01
C ARG A 110 -13.11 7.01 17.71
N TYR A 111 -12.47 8.16 17.61
CA TYR A 111 -11.62 8.45 16.45
C TYR A 111 -10.29 7.71 16.60
N VAL A 112 -9.82 7.19 15.49
CA VAL A 112 -8.54 6.48 15.40
C VAL A 112 -7.72 7.20 14.35
N ALA A 113 -6.47 7.49 14.66
CA ALA A 113 -5.62 8.19 13.72
C ALA A 113 -5.18 7.27 12.59
N GLY A 114 -4.91 7.87 11.44
CA GLY A 114 -4.34 7.17 10.30
C GLY A 114 -2.96 7.70 10.02
N LEU A 115 -2.05 6.79 9.73
CA LEU A 115 -0.68 7.14 9.41
C LEU A 115 -0.46 7.00 7.92
N TYR A 116 0.19 7.98 7.32
CA TYR A 116 0.47 7.98 5.90
C TYR A 116 1.94 7.69 5.65
N PHE A 117 2.19 6.75 4.74
CA PHE A 117 3.52 6.29 4.41
C PHE A 117 3.78 6.42 2.93
N SER A 118 5.04 6.57 2.56
CA SER A 118 5.46 6.67 1.17
C SER A 118 6.79 5.97 0.97
N LYS A 119 6.99 5.43 -0.23
CA LYS A 119 8.25 4.79 -0.59
C LYS A 119 8.62 5.13 -2.03
N LEU A 120 9.88 5.46 -2.25
CA LEU A 120 10.41 5.63 -3.60
C LEU A 120 10.74 4.25 -4.15
N LEU A 121 10.08 3.88 -5.23
CA LEU A 121 10.22 2.53 -5.77
C LEU A 121 11.50 2.33 -6.55
N ASP A 122 12.07 3.41 -7.04
CA ASP A 122 13.31 3.28 -7.79
C ASP A 122 14.52 3.54 -6.92
N GLU A 123 14.31 3.61 -5.61
CA GLU A 123 15.39 3.92 -4.72
C GLU A 123 16.51 2.93 -4.79
N ALA A 124 16.16 1.68 -5.01
CA ALA A 124 17.19 0.66 -5.08
C ALA A 124 18.14 0.88 -6.23
N ALA A 125 17.75 1.66 -7.18
CA ALA A 125 18.57 1.87 -8.34
C ALA A 125 19.49 3.03 -8.18
N GLU A 126 19.42 3.78 -7.08
CA GLU A 126 20.23 4.87 -7.04
C GLU A 126 21.14 4.90 -5.97
N PRO A 127 21.52 3.89 -5.44
CA PRO A 127 22.40 3.97 -4.39
C PRO A 127 23.58 4.74 -4.72
N GLU A 128 23.91 4.77 -5.70
CA GLU A 128 24.98 5.34 -5.94
C GLU A 128 25.00 6.61 -6.09
N GLU A 129 24.20 7.05 -6.39
CA GLU A 129 24.28 8.23 -6.72
C GLU A 129 24.66 8.95 -5.78
N THR A 130 24.71 8.67 -5.11
CA THR A 130 25.06 9.39 -4.27
C THR A 130 26.14 9.85 -4.28
N ALA A 131 26.55 9.67 -4.78
CA ALA A 131 27.67 10.09 -4.64
C ALA A 131 28.04 11.10 -4.47
#